data_ed6b335787e6352635e763b0067e0aa8
#
_entry.id   ed6b335787e6352635e763b0067e0aa8
#
_cell.length_a   1.000
_cell.length_b   1.000
_cell.length_c   1.000
_cell.angle_alpha   90.00
_cell.angle_beta   90.00
_cell.angle_gamma   90.00
#
_symmetry.space_group_name_H-M   'P 1'
#
loop_
_entity.id
_entity.type
_entity.pdbx_description
1 polymer ?
#
loop_
_entity_poly.entity_id
_entity_poly.type
_entity_poly.pdbx_seq_one_letter_code
_entity_poly.pdbx_strand_id
1 'polypeptide(L)'
;MITIIESKTFLESTTQAIVNFVDCSGNAINFDGEKIFEQNQGMLEKYLKFCKEDKLKPGMVWYYKGKDKEILNFAISESNDLSEVTLNKFKNGLLKLKQIIENKNIKSIAITNIVQLDNVIDFSAIYDEIFYDCEFNVEVYNYKMICDVSPKELVQDNQKTKKKKNSLVTHITYPENTIFHI
;
A
#
# COMPACT_ATOMS: atom_id res chain seq x y z
N MET A 1 2.52 9.85 18.37
CA MET A 1 2.01 8.57 18.96
C MET A 1 1.61 7.64 17.84
N ILE A 2 2.03 6.35 17.90
CA ILE A 2 1.68 5.33 16.90
C ILE A 2 0.50 4.50 17.43
N THR A 3 -0.51 4.28 16.61
CA THR A 3 -1.68 3.46 16.92
C THR A 3 -1.87 2.43 15.81
N ILE A 4 -1.96 1.15 16.17
CA ILE A 4 -2.20 0.06 15.23
C ILE A 4 -3.71 -0.17 15.12
N ILE A 5 -4.23 -0.18 13.90
CA ILE A 5 -5.65 -0.36 13.60
C ILE A 5 -5.81 -1.56 12.68
N GLU A 6 -6.60 -2.53 13.12
CA GLU A 6 -6.99 -3.67 12.28
C GLU A 6 -8.26 -3.30 11.50
N SER A 7 -8.13 -3.12 10.19
CA SER A 7 -9.24 -2.72 9.33
C SER A 7 -9.07 -3.30 7.91
N LYS A 8 -10.13 -3.26 7.13
CA LYS A 8 -10.12 -3.64 5.70
C LYS A 8 -9.62 -2.50 4.80
N THR A 9 -9.64 -1.26 5.29
CA THR A 9 -9.26 -0.08 4.52
C THR A 9 -8.80 1.03 5.45
N PHE A 10 -7.86 1.84 4.99
CA PHE A 10 -7.46 3.07 5.68
C PHE A 10 -8.14 4.33 5.10
N LEU A 11 -8.96 4.19 4.07
CA LEU A 11 -9.69 5.31 3.47
C LEU A 11 -10.70 5.95 4.42
N GLU A 12 -11.20 5.17 5.39
CA GLU A 12 -12.13 5.62 6.43
C GLU A 12 -11.43 6.32 7.62
N SER A 13 -10.10 6.36 7.62
CA SER A 13 -9.33 7.07 8.64
C SER A 13 -9.78 8.54 8.75
N THR A 14 -9.79 9.07 9.96
CA THR A 14 -10.06 10.49 10.23
C THR A 14 -8.81 11.35 10.24
N THR A 15 -7.64 10.78 9.94
CA THR A 15 -6.37 11.52 9.90
C THR A 15 -6.37 12.61 8.83
N GLN A 16 -5.53 13.62 9.04
CA GLN A 16 -5.37 14.75 8.11
C GLN A 16 -4.83 14.31 6.75
N ALA A 17 -3.85 13.38 6.76
CA ALA A 17 -3.24 12.87 5.53
C ALA A 17 -3.23 11.34 5.47
N ILE A 18 -3.13 10.82 4.27
CA ILE A 18 -2.95 9.38 3.99
C ILE A 18 -1.68 9.15 3.19
N VAL A 19 -1.00 8.03 3.45
CA VAL A 19 0.18 7.60 2.69
C VAL A 19 -0.25 6.60 1.63
N ASN A 20 -0.09 6.98 0.37
CA ASN A 20 -0.40 6.16 -0.79
C ASN A 20 0.89 5.57 -1.36
N PHE A 21 1.07 4.26 -1.28
CA PHE A 21 2.20 3.58 -1.90
C PHE A 21 1.96 3.38 -3.39
N VAL A 22 2.95 3.79 -4.19
CA VAL A 22 2.91 3.72 -5.66
C VAL A 22 4.21 3.16 -6.21
N ASP A 23 4.19 2.70 -7.46
CA ASP A 23 5.41 2.41 -8.21
C ASP A 23 5.85 3.63 -9.05
N CYS A 24 6.86 3.46 -9.89
CA CYS A 24 7.30 4.50 -10.82
C CYS A 24 6.79 4.28 -12.27
N SER A 25 5.96 3.25 -12.49
CA SER A 25 5.44 2.90 -13.82
C SER A 25 3.96 3.23 -14.03
N GLY A 26 3.26 3.71 -13.00
CA GLY A 26 1.89 4.20 -13.13
C GLY A 26 0.84 3.39 -12.37
N ASN A 27 1.25 2.45 -11.49
CA ASN A 27 0.32 1.60 -10.75
C ASN A 27 0.25 1.95 -9.26
N ALA A 28 -0.91 1.78 -8.67
CA ALA A 28 -1.06 1.70 -7.22
C ALA A 28 -0.55 0.34 -6.71
N ILE A 29 0.02 0.32 -5.52
CA ILE A 29 0.55 -0.92 -4.92
C ILE A 29 -0.55 -1.74 -4.25
N ASN A 30 -1.65 -1.10 -3.88
CA ASN A 30 -2.75 -1.76 -3.20
C ASN A 30 -4.11 -1.24 -3.69
N PHE A 31 -5.17 -1.96 -3.34
CA PHE A 31 -6.55 -1.63 -3.73
C PHE A 31 -7.03 -0.25 -3.24
N ASP A 32 -6.62 0.16 -2.06
CA ASP A 32 -6.97 1.50 -1.54
C ASP A 32 -6.29 2.60 -2.36
N GLY A 33 -5.09 2.35 -2.89
CA GLY A 33 -4.39 3.27 -3.77
C GLY A 33 -5.13 3.50 -5.09
N GLU A 34 -5.73 2.46 -5.67
CA GLU A 34 -6.58 2.58 -6.86
C GLU A 34 -7.78 3.49 -6.58
N LYS A 35 -8.46 3.30 -5.46
CA LYS A 35 -9.58 4.16 -5.04
C LYS A 35 -9.15 5.61 -4.79
N ILE A 36 -7.96 5.82 -4.23
CA ILE A 36 -7.39 7.16 -4.06
C ILE A 36 -7.23 7.84 -5.43
N PHE A 37 -6.77 7.12 -6.45
CA PHE A 37 -6.66 7.64 -7.82
C PHE A 37 -8.02 7.94 -8.43
N GLU A 38 -9.00 7.06 -8.27
CA GLU A 38 -10.38 7.27 -8.76
C GLU A 38 -11.00 8.55 -8.19
N GLN A 39 -10.79 8.81 -6.90
CA GLN A 39 -11.30 9.99 -6.20
C GLN A 39 -10.52 11.28 -6.51
N ASN A 40 -9.29 11.17 -7.05
CA ASN A 40 -8.37 12.28 -7.28
C ASN A 40 -7.76 12.24 -8.68
N GLN A 41 -8.58 12.37 -9.73
CA GLN A 41 -8.15 12.26 -11.13
C GLN A 41 -7.01 13.22 -11.50
N GLY A 42 -7.04 14.47 -11.03
CA GLY A 42 -5.96 15.42 -11.26
C GLY A 42 -4.63 15.02 -10.58
N MET A 43 -4.68 14.20 -9.53
CA MET A 43 -3.51 13.58 -8.94
C MET A 43 -2.97 12.45 -9.83
N LEU A 44 -3.86 11.58 -10.32
CA LEU A 44 -3.50 10.49 -11.22
C LEU A 44 -2.82 11.02 -12.49
N GLU A 45 -3.38 12.06 -13.12
CA GLU A 45 -2.78 12.71 -14.28
C GLU A 45 -1.35 13.20 -14.03
N LYS A 46 -1.13 13.86 -12.87
CA LYS A 46 0.22 14.32 -12.49
C LYS A 46 1.16 13.16 -12.23
N TYR A 47 0.69 12.12 -11.55
CA TYR A 47 1.47 10.93 -11.27
C TYR A 47 1.92 10.24 -12.56
N LEU A 48 1.00 9.97 -13.49
CA LEU A 48 1.31 9.37 -14.78
C LEU A 48 2.29 10.23 -15.60
N LYS A 49 2.16 11.57 -15.53
CA LYS A 49 3.12 12.48 -16.15
C LYS A 49 4.51 12.34 -15.51
N PHE A 50 4.62 12.26 -14.19
CA PHE A 50 5.91 12.07 -13.52
C PHE A 50 6.57 10.74 -13.89
N CYS A 51 5.80 9.66 -13.98
CA CYS A 51 6.28 8.36 -14.44
C CYS A 51 6.79 8.46 -15.89
N LYS A 52 5.99 9.01 -16.80
CA LYS A 52 6.37 9.16 -18.23
C LYS A 52 7.63 10.02 -18.44
N GLU A 53 7.82 11.04 -17.60
CA GLU A 53 8.97 11.95 -17.67
C GLU A 53 10.17 11.46 -16.85
N ASP A 54 10.11 10.25 -16.29
CA ASP A 54 11.13 9.65 -15.43
C ASP A 54 11.52 10.52 -14.22
N LYS A 55 10.56 11.30 -13.72
CA LYS A 55 10.73 12.22 -12.58
C LYS A 55 10.49 11.58 -11.23
N LEU A 56 9.90 10.40 -11.21
CA LEU A 56 9.63 9.65 -10.00
C LEU A 56 10.62 8.48 -9.86
N LYS A 57 11.20 8.33 -8.68
CA LYS A 57 12.16 7.26 -8.35
C LYS A 57 11.80 6.61 -7.03
N PRO A 58 12.12 5.32 -6.81
CA PRO A 58 11.94 4.67 -5.53
C PRO A 58 12.58 5.44 -4.37
N GLY A 59 11.84 5.58 -3.29
CA GLY A 59 12.23 6.39 -2.13
C GLY A 59 11.88 7.88 -2.26
N MET A 60 11.22 8.30 -3.34
CA MET A 60 10.67 9.64 -3.45
C MET A 60 9.26 9.70 -2.88
N VAL A 61 8.95 10.84 -2.28
CA VAL A 61 7.62 11.15 -1.76
C VAL A 61 7.18 12.48 -2.35
N TRP A 62 5.96 12.55 -2.87
CA TRP A 62 5.38 13.80 -3.32
C TRP A 62 4.00 14.04 -2.71
N TYR A 63 3.78 15.28 -2.35
CA TYR A 63 2.58 15.74 -1.69
C TYR A 63 1.53 16.18 -2.70
N TYR A 64 0.27 15.79 -2.46
CA TYR A 64 -0.89 16.28 -3.18
C TYR A 64 -1.97 16.71 -2.19
N LYS A 65 -2.53 17.91 -2.42
CA LYS A 65 -3.68 18.39 -1.66
C LYS A 65 -4.95 17.89 -2.33
N GLY A 66 -5.50 16.79 -1.82
CA GLY A 66 -6.79 16.26 -2.26
C GLY A 66 -7.96 17.14 -1.82
N LYS A 67 -9.17 16.73 -2.19
CA LYS A 67 -10.39 17.46 -1.84
C LYS A 67 -10.68 17.37 -0.34
N ASP A 68 -10.62 16.17 0.21
CA ASP A 68 -11.02 15.87 1.58
C ASP A 68 -9.83 15.54 2.48
N LYS A 69 -8.73 15.06 1.91
CA LYS A 69 -7.51 14.68 2.62
C LYS A 69 -6.25 15.11 1.87
N GLU A 70 -5.19 15.28 2.61
CA GLU A 70 -3.85 15.41 2.03
C GLU A 70 -3.31 14.02 1.69
N ILE A 71 -2.62 13.89 0.57
CA ILE A 71 -2.12 12.60 0.07
C ILE A 71 -0.61 12.69 -0.09
N LEU A 72 0.08 11.76 0.55
CA LEU A 72 1.53 11.59 0.49
C LEU A 72 1.83 10.36 -0.38
N ASN A 73 2.11 10.59 -1.66
CA ASN A 73 2.41 9.50 -2.58
C ASN A 73 3.88 9.10 -2.41
N PHE A 74 4.11 7.87 -1.97
CA PHE A 74 5.43 7.32 -1.72
C PHE A 74 5.76 6.24 -2.75
N ALA A 75 6.68 6.53 -3.65
CA ALA A 75 7.18 5.59 -4.64
C ALA A 75 8.13 4.59 -4.00
N ILE A 76 7.79 3.30 -4.04
CA ILE A 76 8.58 2.25 -3.37
C ILE A 76 9.35 1.34 -4.32
N SER A 77 8.93 1.24 -5.59
CA SER A 77 9.53 0.38 -6.62
C SER A 77 9.55 1.06 -7.99
N GLU A 78 10.39 0.56 -8.90
CA GLU A 78 10.41 1.03 -10.29
C GLU A 78 9.16 0.56 -11.06
N SER A 79 8.68 -0.63 -10.76
CA SER A 79 7.51 -1.24 -11.38
C SER A 79 6.64 -1.94 -10.32
N ASN A 80 5.58 -2.60 -10.75
CA ASN A 80 4.73 -3.41 -9.86
C ASN A 80 5.45 -4.64 -9.27
N ASP A 81 6.69 -4.90 -9.67
CA ASP A 81 7.55 -5.91 -9.04
C ASP A 81 8.20 -5.35 -7.78
N LEU A 82 7.80 -5.88 -6.62
CA LEU A 82 8.30 -5.45 -5.31
C LEU A 82 9.59 -6.18 -4.89
N SER A 83 10.12 -7.10 -5.70
CA SER A 83 11.33 -7.89 -5.37
C SER A 83 12.59 -7.02 -5.21
N GLU A 84 12.60 -5.83 -5.82
CA GLU A 84 13.73 -4.88 -5.73
C GLU A 84 13.63 -3.92 -4.53
N VAL A 85 12.54 -3.99 -3.78
CA VAL A 85 12.37 -3.15 -2.58
C VAL A 85 13.31 -3.65 -1.49
N THR A 86 14.17 -2.78 -1.01
CA THR A 86 15.08 -3.08 0.09
C THR A 86 14.72 -2.26 1.33
N LEU A 87 15.00 -2.81 2.52
CA LEU A 87 14.79 -2.13 3.78
C LEU A 87 15.43 -0.72 3.78
N ASN A 88 16.64 -0.57 3.26
CA ASN A 88 17.34 0.72 3.24
C ASN A 88 16.66 1.76 2.35
N LYS A 89 16.21 1.37 1.14
CA LYS A 89 15.47 2.28 0.25
C LYS A 89 14.14 2.70 0.88
N PHE A 90 13.42 1.75 1.48
CA PHE A 90 12.15 2.00 2.15
C PHE A 90 12.33 2.94 3.35
N LYS A 91 13.32 2.66 4.22
CA LYS A 91 13.66 3.49 5.37
C LYS A 91 14.02 4.93 4.97
N ASN A 92 14.84 5.11 3.94
CA ASN A 92 15.20 6.44 3.44
C ASN A 92 13.97 7.22 2.91
N GLY A 93 13.03 6.51 2.29
CA GLY A 93 11.77 7.11 1.86
C GLY A 93 10.88 7.52 3.04
N LEU A 94 10.81 6.71 4.10
CA LEU A 94 10.08 7.07 5.34
C LEU A 94 10.67 8.29 6.03
N LEU A 95 12.00 8.43 6.04
CA LEU A 95 12.65 9.64 6.58
C LEU A 95 12.27 10.90 5.79
N LYS A 96 12.20 10.80 4.46
CA LYS A 96 11.72 11.92 3.62
C LYS A 96 10.25 12.20 3.85
N LEU A 97 9.44 11.15 4.01
CA LEU A 97 8.02 11.25 4.35
C LEU A 97 7.85 12.05 5.65
N LYS A 98 8.57 11.67 6.72
CA LYS A 98 8.57 12.37 8.01
C LYS A 98 8.90 13.86 7.83
N GLN A 99 9.98 14.19 7.10
CA GLN A 99 10.36 15.58 6.83
C GLN A 99 9.26 16.38 6.11
N ILE A 100 8.55 15.76 5.14
CA ILE A 100 7.45 16.44 4.44
C ILE A 100 6.28 16.70 5.40
N ILE A 101 5.93 15.73 6.26
CA ILE A 101 4.87 15.84 7.26
C ILE A 101 5.16 17.01 8.20
N GLU A 102 6.38 17.06 8.76
CA GLU A 102 6.84 18.11 9.66
C GLU A 102 6.84 19.49 8.99
N ASN A 103 7.43 19.61 7.80
CA ASN A 103 7.50 20.85 7.04
C ASN A 103 6.12 21.41 6.65
N LYS A 104 5.15 20.53 6.44
CA LYS A 104 3.76 20.91 6.12
C LYS A 104 2.87 21.06 7.35
N ASN A 105 3.41 20.79 8.53
CA ASN A 105 2.69 20.85 9.79
C ASN A 105 1.44 19.92 9.80
N ILE A 106 1.54 18.77 9.18
CA ILE A 106 0.50 17.73 9.19
C ILE A 106 0.47 17.09 10.58
N LYS A 107 -0.70 17.00 11.18
CA LYS A 107 -0.87 16.56 12.59
C LYS A 107 -1.19 15.09 12.74
N SER A 108 -1.65 14.44 11.69
CA SER A 108 -1.95 13.01 11.72
C SER A 108 -1.88 12.38 10.33
N ILE A 109 -1.39 11.15 10.27
CA ILE A 109 -1.32 10.37 9.04
C ILE A 109 -1.90 8.97 9.24
N ALA A 110 -2.47 8.41 8.18
CA ALA A 110 -2.74 6.99 8.07
C ALA A 110 -1.76 6.36 7.08
N ILE A 111 -1.14 5.27 7.49
CA ILE A 111 -0.20 4.47 6.69
C ILE A 111 -0.57 2.99 6.83
N THR A 112 -0.28 2.19 5.82
CA THR A 112 -0.57 0.75 5.83
C THR A 112 0.69 -0.08 5.69
N ASN A 113 0.66 -1.33 6.12
CA ASN A 113 1.67 -2.31 5.78
C ASN A 113 1.46 -2.78 4.33
N ILE A 114 2.53 -3.26 3.70
CA ILE A 114 2.51 -3.85 2.38
C ILE A 114 2.73 -5.34 2.55
N VAL A 115 1.66 -6.12 2.54
CA VAL A 115 1.66 -7.56 2.85
C VAL A 115 2.71 -8.34 2.04
N GLN A 116 2.93 -7.95 0.78
CA GLN A 116 3.92 -8.60 -0.08
C GLN A 116 5.37 -8.40 0.40
N LEU A 117 5.61 -7.44 1.28
CA LEU A 117 6.93 -7.13 1.84
C LEU A 117 7.11 -7.59 3.29
N ASP A 118 6.13 -8.23 3.91
CA ASP A 118 6.19 -8.66 5.33
C ASP A 118 7.37 -9.61 5.61
N ASN A 119 7.83 -10.36 4.61
CA ASN A 119 9.02 -11.22 4.74
C ASN A 119 10.36 -10.48 4.61
N VAL A 120 10.34 -9.21 4.18
CA VAL A 120 11.53 -8.39 3.91
C VAL A 120 11.62 -7.22 4.88
N ILE A 121 10.47 -6.68 5.31
CA ILE A 121 10.35 -5.49 6.14
C ILE A 121 9.53 -5.81 7.39
N ASP A 122 10.15 -5.65 8.55
CA ASP A 122 9.41 -5.56 9.82
C ASP A 122 8.82 -4.15 9.93
N PHE A 123 7.55 -4.01 9.49
CA PHE A 123 6.86 -2.73 9.47
C PHE A 123 6.69 -2.14 10.87
N SER A 124 6.46 -2.97 11.89
CA SER A 124 6.32 -2.47 13.27
C SER A 124 7.63 -1.84 13.73
N ALA A 125 8.73 -2.57 13.60
CA ALA A 125 10.04 -2.08 14.03
C ALA A 125 10.47 -0.81 13.27
N ILE A 126 10.25 -0.75 11.95
CA ILE A 126 10.67 0.40 11.15
C ILE A 126 9.81 1.64 11.42
N TYR A 127 8.49 1.48 11.62
CA TYR A 127 7.62 2.60 11.95
C TYR A 127 7.91 3.13 13.35
N ASP A 128 8.16 2.25 14.32
CA ASP A 128 8.58 2.65 15.65
C ASP A 128 9.92 3.42 15.59
N GLU A 129 10.91 2.92 14.84
CA GLU A 129 12.20 3.58 14.72
C GLU A 129 12.09 4.99 14.10
N ILE A 130 11.29 5.14 13.02
CA ILE A 130 11.20 6.40 12.27
C ILE A 130 10.29 7.42 12.95
N PHE A 131 9.19 6.98 13.55
CA PHE A 131 8.16 7.88 14.09
C PHE A 131 8.14 7.97 15.62
N TYR A 132 9.11 7.35 16.31
CA TYR A 132 9.19 7.34 17.78
C TYR A 132 9.09 8.74 18.42
N ASP A 133 9.80 9.71 17.85
CA ASP A 133 9.95 11.07 18.38
C ASP A 133 9.12 12.13 17.62
N CYS A 134 8.18 11.69 16.76
CA CYS A 134 7.37 12.63 15.98
C CYS A 134 6.28 13.31 16.82
N GLU A 135 5.97 14.58 16.48
CA GLU A 135 4.93 15.39 17.10
C GLU A 135 3.54 15.22 16.45
N PHE A 136 3.43 14.31 15.50
CA PHE A 136 2.17 13.98 14.82
C PHE A 136 1.71 12.56 15.16
N ASN A 137 0.42 12.28 14.96
CA ASN A 137 -0.15 10.96 15.19
C ASN A 137 0.00 10.09 13.95
N VAL A 138 0.34 8.81 14.14
CA VAL A 138 0.47 7.81 13.09
C VAL A 138 -0.52 6.68 13.35
N GLU A 139 -1.47 6.49 12.44
CA GLU A 139 -2.34 5.32 12.41
C GLU A 139 -1.79 4.31 11.42
N VAL A 140 -1.39 3.14 11.91
CA VAL A 140 -0.88 2.03 11.07
C VAL A 140 -2.02 1.04 10.84
N TYR A 141 -2.44 0.90 9.60
CA TYR A 141 -3.52 0.01 9.21
C TYR A 141 -2.97 -1.35 8.76
N ASN A 142 -3.31 -2.39 9.53
CA ASN A 142 -3.04 -3.77 9.17
C ASN A 142 -4.30 -4.35 8.51
N TYR A 143 -4.16 -4.78 7.26
CA TYR A 143 -5.26 -5.44 6.56
C TYR A 143 -5.53 -6.81 7.19
N LYS A 144 -6.73 -7.03 7.74
CA LYS A 144 -7.20 -8.37 8.05
C LYS A 144 -7.50 -9.09 6.73
N MET A 145 -6.72 -10.10 6.40
CA MET A 145 -7.15 -11.11 5.44
C MET A 145 -8.34 -11.85 6.08
N ILE A 146 -9.55 -11.51 5.68
CA ILE A 146 -10.72 -12.32 6.06
C ILE A 146 -10.65 -13.55 5.19
N CYS A 147 -10.11 -14.62 5.75
CA CYS A 147 -10.37 -15.95 5.23
C CYS A 147 -11.84 -16.28 5.53
N ASP A 148 -12.77 -15.80 4.70
CA ASP A 148 -14.15 -16.26 4.69
C ASP A 148 -14.23 -17.68 4.10
N VAL A 149 -13.47 -18.60 4.65
CA VAL A 149 -13.69 -20.03 4.47
C VAL A 149 -14.35 -20.53 5.74
N SER A 150 -15.68 -20.49 5.74
CA SER A 150 -16.47 -21.19 6.73
C SER A 150 -16.06 -22.66 6.73
N PRO A 151 -15.73 -23.28 7.91
CA PRO A 151 -15.34 -24.70 7.98
C PRO A 151 -16.45 -25.68 7.57
N LYS A 152 -17.62 -25.22 7.13
CA LYS A 152 -18.78 -26.06 6.83
C LYS A 152 -18.86 -26.55 5.38
N GLU A 153 -18.04 -26.07 4.46
CA GLU A 153 -18.08 -26.53 3.04
C GLU A 153 -17.03 -27.59 2.69
N LEU A 154 -16.15 -28.00 3.62
CA LEU A 154 -15.14 -29.03 3.38
C LEU A 154 -15.60 -30.47 3.70
N VAL A 155 -16.85 -30.71 4.03
CA VAL A 155 -17.32 -32.06 4.46
C VAL A 155 -18.25 -32.77 3.47
N GLN A 156 -18.54 -32.26 2.29
CA GLN A 156 -19.46 -32.92 1.37
C GLN A 156 -18.92 -33.35 0.00
N ASP A 157 -17.59 -33.48 -0.21
CA ASP A 157 -17.11 -34.00 -1.50
C ASP A 157 -16.01 -35.07 -1.40
N ASN A 158 -16.01 -35.89 -0.35
CA ASN A 158 -15.11 -37.03 -0.21
C ASN A 158 -15.79 -38.39 -0.51
N GLN A 159 -16.62 -38.48 -1.56
CA GLN A 159 -16.95 -39.77 -2.16
C GLN A 159 -17.17 -39.61 -3.67
N LYS A 160 -16.10 -39.68 -4.43
CA LYS A 160 -15.90 -40.21 -5.80
C LYS A 160 -14.76 -39.45 -6.48
N THR A 161 -13.63 -39.99 -6.46
CA THR A 161 -12.76 -40.39 -7.60
C THR A 161 -11.31 -40.53 -7.15
N LYS A 162 -10.89 -41.76 -7.05
CA LYS A 162 -9.45 -42.13 -7.12
C LYS A 162 -8.94 -41.84 -8.53
N LYS A 163 -7.75 -41.24 -8.57
CA LYS A 163 -6.77 -41.09 -9.66
C LYS A 163 -6.61 -39.68 -10.22
N LYS A 164 -5.58 -38.93 -9.74
CA LYS A 164 -4.34 -38.60 -10.43
C LYS A 164 -3.54 -37.62 -9.59
N LYS A 165 -2.28 -37.97 -9.34
CA LYS A 165 -1.22 -37.06 -8.85
C LYS A 165 -1.07 -35.91 -9.84
N ASN A 166 -1.00 -34.65 -9.34
CA ASN A 166 0.02 -33.68 -9.71
C ASN A 166 -0.19 -32.35 -8.98
N SER A 167 0.87 -31.92 -8.33
CA SER A 167 1.31 -30.56 -7.96
C SER A 167 0.22 -29.47 -7.81
N LEU A 168 -0.06 -29.11 -6.56
CA LEU A 168 -0.75 -27.87 -6.22
C LEU A 168 0.25 -26.71 -6.29
N VAL A 169 0.18 -25.95 -7.36
CA VAL A 169 0.62 -24.57 -7.41
C VAL A 169 -0.62 -23.73 -7.13
N THR A 170 -0.67 -23.10 -5.98
CA THR A 170 -1.75 -22.14 -5.65
C THR A 170 -1.52 -20.88 -6.47
N HIS A 171 -2.20 -20.76 -7.59
CA HIS A 171 -2.35 -19.50 -8.30
C HIS A 171 -3.41 -18.66 -7.57
N ILE A 172 -2.98 -17.53 -7.01
CA ILE A 172 -3.89 -16.46 -6.63
C ILE A 172 -4.28 -15.77 -7.93
N THR A 173 -5.48 -16.05 -8.42
CA THR A 173 -6.08 -15.34 -9.56
C THR A 173 -6.70 -14.05 -9.03
N TYR A 174 -6.12 -12.91 -9.40
CA TYR A 174 -6.83 -11.64 -9.41
C TYR A 174 -7.84 -11.66 -10.57
N PRO A 175 -9.03 -11.05 -10.44
CA PRO A 175 -9.94 -10.95 -11.58
C PRO A 175 -9.24 -10.15 -12.70
N GLU A 176 -8.99 -10.82 -13.81
CA GLU A 176 -8.54 -10.22 -15.05
C GLU A 176 -9.62 -9.29 -15.60
N ASN A 177 -9.18 -8.18 -16.17
CA ASN A 177 -9.86 -7.23 -17.03
C ASN A 177 -10.35 -5.93 -16.39
N THR A 178 -9.43 -4.98 -16.29
CA THR A 178 -9.77 -3.62 -16.72
C THR A 178 -8.62 -3.11 -17.61
N ILE A 179 -8.74 -3.35 -18.90
CA ILE A 179 -7.88 -2.75 -19.91
C ILE A 179 -8.37 -1.32 -20.07
N PHE A 180 -7.56 -0.36 -19.65
CA PHE A 180 -7.75 1.03 -20.05
C PHE A 180 -7.21 1.19 -21.48
N HIS A 181 -8.12 1.37 -22.44
CA HIS A 181 -7.75 1.91 -23.75
C HIS A 181 -7.44 3.40 -23.58
N ILE A 182 -6.25 3.78 -24.03
CA ILE A 182 -5.82 5.18 -24.21
C ILE A 182 -6.53 5.75 -25.44
#